data_fff4f6629331ce6110f7c2a1d6543694
#
_entry.id   fff4f6629331ce6110f7c2a1d6543694
#
_cell.length_a   1.000
_cell.length_b   1.000
_cell.length_c   1.000
_cell.angle_alpha   90.00
_cell.angle_beta   90.00
_cell.angle_gamma   90.00
#
_symmetry.space_group_name_H-M   'P 1'
#
loop_
_entity.id
_entity.type
_entity.pdbx_description
1 polymer ?
#
loop_
_entity_poly.entity_id
_entity_poly.type
_entity_poly.pdbx_seq_one_letter_code
_entity_poly.pdbx_strand_id
1 'polypeptide(L)'
;MTRDLPGRSPAAAPVAMSAVLMLALATPGWAANGINAPGYGAAQLGLAGAGTAMAENTFASLRNPAAGVWLESGASFDLGIALPVGETSVGAVGPNSRFGLIDVEPGRYTSVSGVFPLPSYARNWRHSDRTAFGWGITASGLKSMTKGGSAALARGLPGFDARCEGSFGGGAPLSGTSDLLGLCGNGDAPLGVDLTQVLLSGHYAYRITDSLSVGVAAVLAAQRALLRGLGAFAAFSNEPARTTDNGFDFSHGGGLRLGVLWEIADGVGVGAAWQSRLRQTEFDRYRGSIVGGSLDIASTLNVGLQVHPAEGHRVLFDLERIAFGDVKPFGSQVDPQRFSDECFIPRLLIRSDNPSELPACLGGDAGPGFGWGDVMVYKLGYQARFGTVTWRAGFSWGGNPVNDGQTLTRFLAPAISDRHATLGLSWRRSSGAVVDVALVHALEQRTRERNVFSNAQLSLLDGALLGYRVDSDPQDQAFESSMRVWELHVSYSWAP
;
A
#
# COMPACT_ATOMS: atom_id res chain seq x y z
N MET A 1 -56.11 12.01 -14.53
CA MET A 1 -55.33 11.30 -13.50
C MET A 1 -53.92 11.09 -14.02
N THR A 2 -53.06 12.07 -13.82
CA THR A 2 -51.63 12.02 -14.18
C THR A 2 -50.89 11.59 -12.91
N ARG A 3 -50.22 10.44 -12.94
CA ARG A 3 -49.34 9.97 -11.87
C ARG A 3 -47.98 10.67 -11.99
N ASP A 4 -47.66 11.50 -11.02
CA ASP A 4 -46.32 12.04 -10.81
C ASP A 4 -45.37 10.92 -10.40
N LEU A 5 -44.32 10.75 -11.16
CA LEU A 5 -43.18 9.89 -10.80
C LEU A 5 -42.28 10.61 -9.77
N PRO A 6 -41.83 9.97 -8.71
CA PRO A 6 -40.98 10.63 -7.71
C PRO A 6 -39.63 11.05 -8.34
N GLY A 7 -39.30 12.33 -8.16
CA GLY A 7 -38.09 12.95 -8.67
C GLY A 7 -36.81 12.21 -8.21
N ARG A 8 -35.97 11.85 -9.15
CA ARG A 8 -34.63 11.38 -8.93
C ARG A 8 -33.82 12.47 -8.20
N SER A 9 -33.30 12.16 -7.05
CA SER A 9 -32.41 13.05 -6.30
C SER A 9 -31.17 13.37 -7.15
N PRO A 10 -30.83 14.63 -7.46
CA PRO A 10 -29.75 14.99 -8.38
C PRO A 10 -28.35 14.86 -7.77
N ALA A 11 -28.21 14.42 -6.51
CA ALA A 11 -26.95 14.45 -5.78
C ALA A 11 -26.05 13.19 -5.96
N ALA A 12 -26.62 12.06 -6.37
CA ALA A 12 -25.85 10.80 -6.45
C ALA A 12 -24.98 10.67 -7.73
N ALA A 13 -25.41 11.26 -8.83
CA ALA A 13 -24.70 11.18 -10.11
C ALA A 13 -23.34 11.88 -10.12
N PRO A 14 -23.17 13.11 -9.55
CA PRO A 14 -21.86 13.77 -9.54
C PRO A 14 -20.83 13.09 -8.62
N VAL A 15 -21.27 12.46 -7.53
CA VAL A 15 -20.36 11.75 -6.60
C VAL A 15 -19.81 10.47 -7.23
N ALA A 16 -20.67 9.68 -7.89
CA ALA A 16 -20.25 8.47 -8.60
C ALA A 16 -19.31 8.80 -9.77
N MET A 17 -19.60 9.85 -10.53
CA MET A 17 -18.76 10.31 -11.64
C MET A 17 -17.40 10.84 -11.16
N SER A 18 -17.35 11.53 -10.02
CA SER A 18 -16.11 12.00 -9.41
C SER A 18 -15.25 10.83 -8.91
N ALA A 19 -15.85 9.80 -8.32
CA ALA A 19 -15.13 8.60 -7.88
C ALA A 19 -14.54 7.80 -9.06
N VAL A 20 -15.32 7.63 -10.13
CA VAL A 20 -14.84 6.96 -11.37
C VAL A 20 -13.74 7.79 -12.03
N LEU A 21 -13.88 9.12 -12.08
CA LEU A 21 -12.87 10.00 -12.65
C LEU A 21 -11.58 9.98 -11.81
N MET A 22 -11.67 9.95 -10.48
CA MET A 22 -10.51 9.81 -9.61
C MET A 22 -9.84 8.44 -9.75
N LEU A 23 -10.60 7.35 -9.89
CA LEU A 23 -10.04 6.02 -10.14
C LEU A 23 -9.31 5.95 -11.49
N ALA A 24 -9.80 6.68 -12.50
CA ALA A 24 -9.17 6.76 -13.82
C ALA A 24 -7.94 7.67 -13.85
N LEU A 25 -7.93 8.74 -13.04
CA LEU A 25 -6.84 9.71 -12.97
C LEU A 25 -5.81 9.39 -11.87
N ALA A 26 -6.22 8.66 -10.83
CA ALA A 26 -5.32 8.25 -9.77
C ALA A 26 -4.33 7.22 -10.34
N THR A 27 -3.11 7.66 -10.52
CA THR A 27 -1.97 6.76 -10.64
C THR A 27 -1.51 6.43 -9.22
N PRO A 28 -1.14 5.17 -8.92
CA PRO A 28 -0.71 4.81 -7.58
C PRO A 28 0.46 5.67 -7.16
N GLY A 29 0.26 6.45 -6.10
CA GLY A 29 1.31 7.16 -5.39
C GLY A 29 1.88 6.24 -4.32
N TRP A 30 3.13 6.42 -3.97
CA TRP A 30 3.75 5.72 -2.86
C TRP A 30 3.21 6.29 -1.56
N ALA A 31 2.42 5.50 -0.86
CA ALA A 31 2.13 5.79 0.53
C ALA A 31 3.33 5.40 1.37
N ALA A 32 3.70 6.26 2.28
CA ALA A 32 4.97 6.18 2.96
C ALA A 32 5.01 5.18 4.14
N ASN A 33 3.89 4.59 4.52
CA ASN A 33 3.78 3.56 5.56
C ASN A 33 3.14 2.29 4.97
N GLY A 34 3.87 1.61 4.11
CA GLY A 34 3.30 0.55 3.30
C GLY A 34 2.49 1.12 2.13
N ILE A 35 1.20 0.82 2.10
CA ILE A 35 0.24 1.35 1.12
C ILE A 35 -0.70 2.40 1.73
N ASN A 36 -0.50 2.77 3.00
CA ASN A 36 -1.34 3.73 3.70
C ASN A 36 -0.79 5.15 3.59
N ALA A 37 -1.66 6.11 3.29
CA ALA A 37 -1.29 7.52 3.26
C ALA A 37 -0.86 8.00 4.67
N PRO A 38 0.26 8.72 4.83
CA PRO A 38 0.73 9.21 6.13
C PRO A 38 -0.22 10.26 6.72
N GLY A 39 -0.93 11.01 5.86
CA GLY A 39 -1.88 12.06 6.22
C GLY A 39 -2.77 12.42 5.04
N TYR A 40 -3.70 13.36 5.24
CA TYR A 40 -4.60 13.87 4.23
C TYR A 40 -4.47 15.39 4.08
N GLY A 41 -4.17 15.84 2.85
CA GLY A 41 -3.96 17.23 2.52
C GLY A 41 -2.64 17.83 3.04
N ALA A 42 -2.19 18.92 2.40
CA ALA A 42 -0.88 19.52 2.63
C ALA A 42 -0.65 19.95 4.10
N ALA A 43 -1.69 20.41 4.81
CA ALA A 43 -1.54 20.85 6.19
C ALA A 43 -1.10 19.71 7.14
N GLN A 44 -1.74 18.50 7.05
CA GLN A 44 -1.33 17.35 7.84
C GLN A 44 -0.01 16.76 7.35
N LEU A 45 0.20 16.71 6.04
CA LEU A 45 1.45 16.19 5.46
C LEU A 45 2.66 17.03 5.86
N GLY A 46 2.51 18.36 5.98
CA GLY A 46 3.55 19.22 6.53
C GLY A 46 3.91 18.95 8.00
N LEU A 47 3.09 18.15 8.71
CA LEU A 47 3.29 17.68 10.08
C LEU A 47 3.66 16.19 10.13
N ALA A 48 4.18 15.64 9.03
CA ALA A 48 4.43 14.20 8.85
C ALA A 48 3.18 13.32 9.08
N GLY A 49 1.98 13.88 8.88
CA GLY A 49 0.71 13.22 9.09
C GLY A 49 0.23 13.17 10.55
N ALA A 50 0.91 13.83 11.49
CA ALA A 50 0.39 14.05 12.82
C ALA A 50 -0.85 14.95 12.77
N GLY A 51 -1.88 14.65 13.56
CA GLY A 51 -3.10 15.45 13.58
C GLY A 51 -4.38 14.68 13.95
N THR A 52 -4.26 13.52 14.59
CA THR A 52 -5.43 12.77 15.10
C THR A 52 -6.21 13.56 16.15
N ALA A 53 -5.52 14.42 16.92
CA ALA A 53 -6.12 15.33 17.90
C ALA A 53 -6.40 16.73 17.34
N MET A 54 -6.21 16.98 16.05
CA MET A 54 -6.29 18.31 15.44
C MET A 54 -7.52 18.44 14.53
N ALA A 55 -8.23 19.58 14.64
CA ALA A 55 -9.29 19.99 13.73
C ALA A 55 -8.90 21.32 13.08
N GLU A 56 -8.28 21.30 11.91
CA GLU A 56 -7.80 22.51 11.24
C GLU A 56 -8.48 22.80 9.89
N ASN A 57 -8.68 21.78 9.08
CA ASN A 57 -9.40 21.86 7.81
C ASN A 57 -10.24 20.60 7.60
N THR A 58 -11.01 20.55 6.49
CA THR A 58 -11.97 19.47 6.25
C THR A 58 -11.32 18.08 6.12
N PHE A 59 -10.02 17.99 5.79
CA PHE A 59 -9.29 16.72 5.76
C PHE A 59 -9.12 16.08 7.16
N ALA A 60 -9.17 16.89 8.23
CA ALA A 60 -9.07 16.36 9.59
C ALA A 60 -10.19 15.35 9.91
N SER A 61 -11.41 15.56 9.39
CA SER A 61 -12.53 14.64 9.56
C SER A 61 -12.35 13.29 8.86
N LEU A 62 -11.48 13.23 7.84
CA LEU A 62 -11.12 11.96 7.18
C LEU A 62 -10.15 11.13 8.03
N ARG A 63 -9.32 11.76 8.86
CA ARG A 63 -8.45 11.08 9.83
C ARG A 63 -9.25 10.68 11.06
N ASN A 64 -9.93 11.66 11.67
CA ASN A 64 -10.73 11.49 12.87
C ASN A 64 -12.13 12.09 12.64
N PRO A 65 -13.19 11.27 12.45
CA PRO A 65 -14.53 11.78 12.17
C PRO A 65 -15.06 12.71 13.26
N ALA A 66 -14.59 12.58 14.51
CA ALA A 66 -14.98 13.48 15.61
C ALA A 66 -14.53 14.93 15.39
N ALA A 67 -13.53 15.18 14.54
CA ALA A 67 -13.06 16.52 14.22
C ALA A 67 -14.10 17.36 13.47
N GLY A 68 -15.07 16.73 12.78
CA GLY A 68 -16.05 17.42 11.94
C GLY A 68 -16.83 18.52 12.65
N VAL A 69 -17.20 18.32 13.90
CA VAL A 69 -18.00 19.30 14.68
C VAL A 69 -17.18 20.50 15.19
N TRP A 70 -15.84 20.41 15.15
CA TRP A 70 -14.93 21.50 15.50
C TRP A 70 -14.56 22.36 14.31
N LEU A 71 -14.92 21.91 13.10
CA LEU A 71 -14.66 22.60 11.85
C LEU A 71 -15.86 23.47 11.46
N GLU A 72 -15.58 24.60 10.83
CA GLU A 72 -16.62 25.35 10.14
C GLU A 72 -17.07 24.61 8.87
N SER A 73 -18.23 25.00 8.34
CA SER A 73 -18.65 24.53 7.01
C SER A 73 -17.66 24.98 5.95
N GLY A 74 -17.23 24.04 5.11
CA GLY A 74 -16.23 24.34 4.10
C GLY A 74 -15.85 23.13 3.27
N ALA A 75 -14.92 23.37 2.36
CA ALA A 75 -14.36 22.32 1.51
C ALA A 75 -12.85 22.52 1.36
N SER A 76 -12.14 21.42 1.10
CA SER A 76 -10.73 21.42 0.79
C SER A 76 -10.46 20.50 -0.39
N PHE A 77 -9.60 20.95 -1.29
CA PHE A 77 -9.04 20.15 -2.38
C PHE A 77 -7.53 20.08 -2.19
N ASP A 78 -6.93 18.92 -2.44
CA ASP A 78 -5.49 18.71 -2.43
C ASP A 78 -5.06 18.02 -3.71
N LEU A 79 -3.93 18.46 -4.25
CA LEU A 79 -3.23 17.78 -5.32
C LEU A 79 -1.78 17.54 -4.88
N GLY A 80 -1.48 16.28 -4.63
CA GLY A 80 -0.13 15.80 -4.40
C GLY A 80 0.52 15.30 -5.69
N ILE A 81 1.84 15.38 -5.74
CA ILE A 81 2.68 14.74 -6.76
C ILE A 81 3.78 14.00 -6.04
N ALA A 82 3.85 12.67 -6.23
CA ALA A 82 4.90 11.83 -5.69
C ALA A 82 5.92 11.45 -6.78
N LEU A 83 7.20 11.46 -6.40
CA LEU A 83 8.37 11.19 -7.24
C LEU A 83 9.23 10.09 -6.59
N PRO A 84 8.81 8.82 -6.64
CA PRO A 84 9.58 7.70 -6.10
C PRO A 84 10.77 7.36 -6.99
N VAL A 85 11.85 6.91 -6.35
CA VAL A 85 13.00 6.27 -6.99
C VAL A 85 13.36 5.04 -6.18
N GLY A 86 13.32 3.86 -6.81
CA GLY A 86 13.65 2.58 -6.19
C GLY A 86 14.55 1.76 -7.09
N GLU A 87 15.54 1.12 -6.48
CA GLU A 87 16.48 0.19 -7.12
C GLU A 87 16.60 -1.08 -6.31
N THR A 88 16.81 -2.20 -7.00
CA THR A 88 17.23 -3.47 -6.40
C THR A 88 18.48 -3.98 -7.09
N SER A 89 19.51 -4.25 -6.32
CA SER A 89 20.75 -4.88 -6.76
C SER A 89 20.75 -6.33 -6.32
N VAL A 90 20.97 -7.24 -7.27
CA VAL A 90 21.00 -8.68 -7.05
C VAL A 90 22.44 -9.16 -7.24
N GLY A 91 23.01 -9.78 -6.21
CA GLY A 91 24.36 -10.34 -6.21
C GLY A 91 24.44 -11.65 -6.98
N ALA A 92 25.68 -12.11 -7.20
CA ALA A 92 25.93 -13.41 -7.79
C ALA A 92 25.55 -14.52 -6.79
N VAL A 93 25.17 -15.67 -7.31
CA VAL A 93 24.99 -16.91 -6.56
C VAL A 93 26.38 -17.44 -6.15
N GLY A 94 26.49 -17.94 -4.92
CA GLY A 94 27.77 -18.50 -4.44
C GLY A 94 28.17 -19.77 -5.21
N PRO A 95 29.47 -20.10 -5.25
CA PRO A 95 30.02 -21.18 -6.08
C PRO A 95 29.53 -22.59 -5.67
N ASN A 96 28.96 -22.75 -4.50
CA ASN A 96 28.41 -24.01 -4.00
C ASN A 96 26.90 -24.14 -4.20
N SER A 97 26.24 -23.11 -4.70
CA SER A 97 24.82 -23.15 -5.08
C SER A 97 24.66 -24.00 -6.35
N ARG A 98 24.58 -25.30 -6.18
CA ARG A 98 24.48 -26.22 -7.32
C ARG A 98 23.08 -26.34 -7.90
N PHE A 99 22.06 -26.04 -7.14
CA PHE A 99 20.65 -26.18 -7.51
C PHE A 99 19.78 -25.23 -6.71
N GLY A 100 19.96 -23.91 -6.88
CA GLY A 100 19.01 -22.94 -6.36
C GLY A 100 17.61 -23.24 -6.87
N LEU A 101 16.60 -23.24 -5.98
CA LEU A 101 15.23 -23.46 -6.38
C LEU A 101 14.71 -22.28 -7.20
N ILE A 102 15.04 -21.07 -6.73
CA ILE A 102 14.66 -19.80 -7.38
C ILE A 102 15.82 -18.82 -7.19
N ASP A 103 16.67 -18.73 -8.18
CA ASP A 103 17.68 -17.67 -8.27
C ASP A 103 17.12 -16.51 -9.11
N VAL A 104 17.76 -15.36 -9.02
CA VAL A 104 17.48 -14.20 -9.87
C VAL A 104 18.77 -13.84 -10.60
N GLU A 105 18.68 -13.46 -11.86
CA GLU A 105 19.84 -13.05 -12.64
C GLU A 105 20.57 -11.89 -11.92
N PRO A 106 21.90 -12.00 -11.67
CA PRO A 106 22.65 -10.93 -11.04
C PRO A 106 22.61 -9.65 -11.84
N GLY A 107 22.39 -8.52 -11.16
CA GLY A 107 22.30 -7.24 -11.85
C GLY A 107 21.74 -6.13 -10.98
N ARG A 108 21.55 -4.96 -11.62
CA ARG A 108 20.90 -3.81 -10.99
C ARG A 108 19.62 -3.48 -11.73
N TYR A 109 18.53 -3.40 -11.00
CA TYR A 109 17.17 -3.26 -11.53
C TYR A 109 16.51 -2.02 -10.95
N THR A 110 16.01 -1.13 -11.83
CA THR A 110 15.15 -0.01 -11.40
C THR A 110 13.74 -0.53 -11.19
N SER A 111 13.28 -0.49 -9.95
CA SER A 111 11.97 -1.02 -9.55
C SER A 111 10.86 0.00 -9.65
N VAL A 112 11.17 1.29 -9.47
CA VAL A 112 10.18 2.35 -9.61
C VAL A 112 10.82 3.66 -10.01
N SER A 113 10.14 4.37 -10.91
CA SER A 113 10.39 5.77 -11.23
C SER A 113 9.14 6.34 -11.91
N GLY A 114 8.90 7.64 -11.76
CA GLY A 114 7.79 8.29 -12.43
C GLY A 114 7.21 9.45 -11.63
N VAL A 115 6.12 10.01 -12.15
CA VAL A 115 5.36 11.10 -11.55
C VAL A 115 3.95 10.59 -11.26
N PHE A 116 3.51 10.68 -10.01
CA PHE A 116 2.25 10.12 -9.56
C PHE A 116 1.37 11.19 -8.92
N PRO A 117 0.27 11.60 -9.55
CA PRO A 117 -0.68 12.53 -8.97
C PRO A 117 -1.53 11.87 -7.89
N LEU A 118 -1.76 12.59 -6.78
CA LEU A 118 -2.51 12.16 -5.60
C LEU A 118 -3.61 13.19 -5.31
N PRO A 119 -4.73 13.19 -6.04
CA PRO A 119 -5.83 14.09 -5.76
C PRO A 119 -6.63 13.65 -4.54
N SER A 120 -7.07 14.63 -3.73
CA SER A 120 -7.97 14.40 -2.60
C SER A 120 -8.95 15.56 -2.47
N TYR A 121 -10.14 15.27 -1.95
CA TYR A 121 -11.17 16.26 -1.69
C TYR A 121 -11.91 15.93 -0.41
N ALA A 122 -12.27 16.95 0.37
CA ALA A 122 -13.11 16.79 1.56
C ALA A 122 -14.09 17.97 1.70
N ARG A 123 -15.25 17.70 2.22
CA ARG A 123 -16.26 18.69 2.55
C ARG A 123 -16.89 18.40 3.89
N ASN A 124 -17.11 19.46 4.68
CA ASN A 124 -17.75 19.43 5.98
C ASN A 124 -18.91 20.43 6.03
N TRP A 125 -20.01 20.05 6.66
CA TRP A 125 -21.14 20.92 6.96
C TRP A 125 -21.39 20.88 8.45
N ARG A 126 -21.21 22.00 9.12
CA ARG A 126 -21.60 22.19 10.52
C ARG A 126 -23.08 22.54 10.55
N HIS A 127 -23.92 21.57 10.97
CA HIS A 127 -25.35 21.74 11.03
C HIS A 127 -25.80 22.52 12.27
N SER A 128 -25.10 22.33 13.40
CA SER A 128 -25.33 23.05 14.64
C SER A 128 -24.03 23.09 15.45
N ASP A 129 -24.06 23.71 16.63
CA ASP A 129 -22.91 23.71 17.55
C ASP A 129 -22.55 22.30 18.06
N ARG A 130 -23.47 21.34 17.92
CA ARG A 130 -23.27 19.96 18.40
C ARG A 130 -23.17 18.93 17.28
N THR A 131 -23.49 19.26 16.04
CA THR A 131 -23.58 18.27 14.96
C THR A 131 -22.93 18.77 13.69
N ALA A 132 -22.14 17.89 13.07
CA ALA A 132 -21.61 18.10 11.73
C ALA A 132 -21.64 16.79 10.96
N PHE A 133 -21.69 16.92 9.64
CA PHE A 133 -21.56 15.80 8.70
C PHE A 133 -20.75 16.24 7.48
N GLY A 134 -20.24 15.27 6.76
CA GLY A 134 -19.47 15.55 5.58
C GLY A 134 -19.01 14.29 4.86
N TRP A 135 -18.23 14.50 3.83
CA TRP A 135 -17.63 13.41 3.09
C TRP A 135 -16.30 13.84 2.48
N GLY A 136 -15.52 12.85 2.09
CA GLY A 136 -14.32 13.11 1.31
C GLY A 136 -13.87 11.89 0.56
N ILE A 137 -13.03 12.14 -0.43
CA ILE A 137 -12.44 11.13 -1.29
C ILE A 137 -10.93 11.30 -1.28
N THR A 138 -10.21 10.19 -1.13
CA THR A 138 -8.75 10.15 -1.12
C THR A 138 -8.26 9.02 -2.01
N ALA A 139 -7.08 9.19 -2.58
CA ALA A 139 -6.40 8.17 -3.36
C ALA A 139 -5.07 7.79 -2.71
N SER A 140 -4.72 6.51 -2.76
CA SER A 140 -3.43 5.96 -2.35
C SER A 140 -3.08 4.74 -3.20
N GLY A 141 -1.94 4.14 -2.99
CA GLY A 141 -1.59 2.91 -3.70
C GLY A 141 -0.11 2.58 -3.66
N LEU A 142 0.25 1.58 -4.42
CA LEU A 142 1.61 1.06 -4.56
C LEU A 142 1.87 0.77 -6.03
N LYS A 143 2.95 1.29 -6.59
CA LYS A 143 3.40 0.89 -7.92
C LYS A 143 4.89 0.56 -7.91
N SER A 144 5.19 -0.69 -8.20
CA SER A 144 6.54 -1.18 -8.44
C SER A 144 6.53 -1.96 -9.74
N MET A 145 7.35 -1.56 -10.69
CA MET A 145 7.46 -2.20 -12.01
C MET A 145 8.93 -2.32 -12.38
N THR A 146 9.58 -3.38 -11.91
CA THR A 146 10.99 -3.67 -12.12
C THR A 146 11.22 -4.02 -13.57
N LYS A 147 11.89 -3.14 -14.31
CA LYS A 147 12.22 -3.36 -15.72
C LYS A 147 13.17 -4.54 -15.87
N GLY A 148 12.85 -5.47 -16.77
CA GLY A 148 13.62 -6.71 -16.96
C GLY A 148 13.47 -7.73 -15.84
N GLY A 149 12.62 -7.48 -14.82
CA GLY A 149 12.49 -8.34 -13.64
C GLY A 149 11.90 -9.72 -13.95
N SER A 150 10.98 -9.82 -14.91
CA SER A 150 10.42 -11.11 -15.33
C SER A 150 11.51 -12.01 -15.96
N ALA A 151 12.33 -11.43 -16.85
CA ALA A 151 13.47 -12.12 -17.45
C ALA A 151 14.50 -12.53 -16.40
N ALA A 152 14.79 -11.65 -15.44
CA ALA A 152 15.73 -11.92 -14.36
C ALA A 152 15.30 -13.11 -13.49
N LEU A 153 14.02 -13.21 -13.16
CA LEU A 153 13.45 -14.37 -12.44
C LEU A 153 13.52 -15.63 -13.29
N ALA A 154 13.10 -15.57 -14.54
CA ALA A 154 13.06 -16.73 -15.42
C ALA A 154 14.46 -17.31 -15.70
N ARG A 155 15.47 -16.45 -15.94
CA ARG A 155 16.86 -16.88 -16.17
C ARG A 155 17.53 -17.47 -14.94
N GLY A 156 17.07 -17.12 -13.74
CA GLY A 156 17.52 -17.72 -12.50
C GLY A 156 17.00 -19.13 -12.24
N LEU A 157 15.96 -19.57 -12.96
CA LEU A 157 15.38 -20.90 -12.76
C LEU A 157 16.22 -22.01 -13.41
N PRO A 158 16.33 -23.20 -12.78
CA PRO A 158 17.10 -24.31 -13.33
C PRO A 158 16.62 -24.74 -14.73
N GLY A 159 17.55 -24.87 -15.65
CA GLY A 159 17.28 -25.35 -17.02
C GLY A 159 16.69 -24.30 -17.97
N PHE A 160 16.70 -23.03 -17.57
CA PHE A 160 16.26 -21.90 -18.40
C PHE A 160 16.99 -21.86 -19.76
N ASP A 161 18.33 -21.89 -19.76
CA ASP A 161 19.17 -21.68 -20.96
C ASP A 161 18.87 -22.68 -22.09
N ALA A 162 18.53 -23.90 -21.75
CA ALA A 162 18.26 -24.95 -22.74
C ALA A 162 16.84 -24.86 -23.36
N ARG A 163 15.91 -24.10 -22.76
CA ARG A 163 14.48 -24.16 -23.10
C ARG A 163 13.86 -22.82 -23.44
N CYS A 164 14.36 -21.74 -22.87
CA CYS A 164 13.67 -20.45 -22.85
C CYS A 164 14.39 -19.33 -23.60
N GLU A 165 15.65 -19.53 -24.01
CA GLU A 165 16.48 -18.48 -24.60
C GLU A 165 15.86 -17.86 -25.86
N GLY A 166 15.14 -18.64 -26.66
CA GLY A 166 14.39 -18.15 -27.84
C GLY A 166 13.14 -17.33 -27.52
N SER A 167 12.63 -17.36 -26.27
CA SER A 167 11.40 -16.66 -25.88
C SER A 167 11.63 -15.19 -25.53
N PHE A 168 12.88 -14.75 -25.32
CA PHE A 168 13.22 -13.41 -24.84
C PHE A 168 13.69 -12.44 -25.93
N GLY A 169 13.93 -12.90 -27.14
CA GLY A 169 14.40 -12.09 -28.27
C GLY A 169 13.32 -11.68 -29.27
N GLY A 170 12.04 -11.72 -28.95
CA GLY A 170 10.95 -11.44 -29.89
C GLY A 170 10.71 -12.54 -30.92
N GLY A 171 11.41 -13.67 -30.80
CA GLY A 171 11.12 -14.90 -31.54
C GLY A 171 9.86 -15.58 -31.02
N ALA A 172 9.13 -16.27 -31.92
CA ALA A 172 8.01 -17.09 -31.51
C ALA A 172 8.46 -18.12 -30.44
N PRO A 173 7.65 -18.39 -29.41
CA PRO A 173 7.98 -19.42 -28.43
C PRO A 173 8.29 -20.71 -29.21
N LEU A 174 9.35 -21.40 -28.82
CA LEU A 174 9.73 -22.68 -29.42
C LEU A 174 8.52 -23.60 -29.34
N SER A 175 7.82 -23.70 -30.47
CA SER A 175 6.62 -24.52 -30.58
C SER A 175 6.99 -25.96 -30.40
N GLY A 176 6.45 -26.57 -29.37
CA GLY A 176 6.16 -27.99 -29.44
C GLY A 176 6.61 -28.89 -28.31
N THR A 177 7.61 -28.62 -27.47
CA THR A 177 8.02 -29.65 -26.47
C THR A 177 8.71 -29.12 -25.21
N SER A 178 9.00 -27.86 -25.07
CA SER A 178 10.02 -27.42 -24.12
C SER A 178 9.51 -26.67 -22.88
N ASP A 179 8.34 -26.09 -22.90
CA ASP A 179 7.77 -25.40 -21.72
C ASP A 179 6.69 -26.25 -21.02
N LEU A 180 7.07 -27.49 -20.72
CA LEU A 180 6.18 -28.45 -20.02
C LEU A 180 5.69 -27.95 -18.66
N LEU A 181 6.37 -26.97 -18.05
CA LEU A 181 6.07 -26.40 -16.74
C LEU A 181 5.74 -24.92 -16.78
N GLY A 182 5.74 -24.25 -17.96
CA GLY A 182 5.51 -22.81 -18.05
C GLY A 182 6.60 -21.94 -17.40
N LEU A 183 7.82 -22.47 -17.22
CA LEU A 183 8.90 -21.82 -16.50
C LEU A 183 9.57 -20.68 -17.26
N CYS A 184 9.30 -20.53 -18.56
CA CYS A 184 9.93 -19.50 -19.39
C CYS A 184 9.38 -18.09 -19.14
N GLY A 185 8.30 -17.96 -18.40
CA GLY A 185 7.77 -16.68 -17.97
C GLY A 185 7.21 -15.80 -19.10
N ASN A 186 7.16 -14.51 -18.86
CA ASN A 186 6.56 -13.51 -19.75
C ASN A 186 7.58 -12.72 -20.58
N GLY A 187 8.76 -13.27 -20.82
CA GLY A 187 9.81 -12.58 -21.59
C GLY A 187 10.31 -11.30 -20.90
N ASP A 188 10.48 -10.22 -21.67
CA ASP A 188 10.98 -8.92 -21.17
C ASP A 188 9.93 -8.08 -20.41
N ALA A 189 8.81 -8.66 -20.00
CA ALA A 189 7.79 -7.96 -19.24
C ALA A 189 8.38 -7.41 -17.94
N PRO A 190 7.95 -6.22 -17.48
CA PRO A 190 8.32 -5.74 -16.17
C PRO A 190 7.72 -6.64 -15.09
N LEU A 191 8.48 -6.91 -14.02
CA LEU A 191 8.00 -7.60 -12.84
C LEU A 191 7.43 -6.58 -11.87
N GLY A 192 6.21 -6.76 -11.39
CA GLY A 192 5.73 -5.87 -10.35
C GLY A 192 4.22 -5.82 -10.17
N VAL A 193 3.84 -4.88 -9.32
CA VAL A 193 2.45 -4.59 -8.94
C VAL A 193 2.11 -3.13 -9.18
N ASP A 194 0.90 -2.87 -9.68
CA ASP A 194 0.28 -1.54 -9.77
C ASP A 194 -1.07 -1.62 -9.05
N LEU A 195 -1.12 -1.13 -7.82
CA LEU A 195 -2.31 -1.10 -6.98
C LEU A 195 -2.72 0.35 -6.73
N THR A 196 -3.91 0.73 -7.16
CA THR A 196 -4.54 2.00 -6.83
C THR A 196 -5.72 1.76 -5.90
N GLN A 197 -5.85 2.56 -4.86
CA GLN A 197 -6.95 2.53 -3.90
C GLN A 197 -7.60 3.90 -3.83
N VAL A 198 -8.92 3.94 -3.89
CA VAL A 198 -9.72 5.16 -3.70
C VAL A 198 -10.69 4.90 -2.56
N LEU A 199 -10.68 5.78 -1.57
CA LEU A 199 -11.55 5.73 -0.40
C LEU A 199 -12.56 6.88 -0.47
N LEU A 200 -13.84 6.55 -0.38
CA LEU A 200 -14.93 7.51 -0.18
C LEU A 200 -15.43 7.35 1.26
N SER A 201 -15.26 8.39 2.08
CA SER A 201 -15.66 8.41 3.49
C SER A 201 -16.80 9.39 3.69
N GLY A 202 -17.91 8.95 4.28
CA GLY A 202 -18.99 9.81 4.76
C GLY A 202 -19.01 9.80 6.28
N HIS A 203 -18.95 10.97 6.93
CA HIS A 203 -18.86 11.07 8.38
C HIS A 203 -20.01 11.84 9.01
N TYR A 204 -20.29 11.50 10.27
CA TYR A 204 -21.14 12.25 11.18
C TYR A 204 -20.39 12.44 12.51
N ALA A 205 -20.38 13.68 13.02
CA ALA A 205 -19.76 14.07 14.28
C ALA A 205 -20.78 14.66 15.24
N TYR A 206 -20.62 14.33 16.52
CA TYR A 206 -21.46 14.84 17.60
C TYR A 206 -20.63 15.33 18.78
N ARG A 207 -20.88 16.57 19.24
CA ARG A 207 -20.26 17.15 20.42
C ARG A 207 -21.08 16.76 21.67
N ILE A 208 -20.50 15.92 22.53
CA ILE A 208 -21.13 15.43 23.78
C ILE A 208 -21.11 16.53 24.83
N THR A 209 -19.92 17.13 25.01
CA THR A 209 -19.71 18.29 25.92
C THR A 209 -18.99 19.39 25.15
N ASP A 210 -18.75 20.54 25.74
CA ASP A 210 -18.00 21.62 25.10
C ASP A 210 -16.55 21.24 24.76
N SER A 211 -16.00 20.22 25.44
CA SER A 211 -14.63 19.75 25.25
C SER A 211 -14.53 18.37 24.59
N LEU A 212 -15.63 17.60 24.46
CA LEU A 212 -15.60 16.21 23.99
C LEU A 212 -16.53 15.99 22.79
N SER A 213 -16.01 15.39 21.75
CA SER A 213 -16.79 14.94 20.59
C SER A 213 -16.49 13.50 20.21
N VAL A 214 -17.45 12.87 19.54
CA VAL A 214 -17.35 11.55 18.94
C VAL A 214 -17.76 11.63 17.48
N GLY A 215 -17.31 10.69 16.68
CA GLY A 215 -17.69 10.64 15.27
C GLY A 215 -17.67 9.22 14.74
N VAL A 216 -18.45 9.00 13.72
CA VAL A 216 -18.51 7.77 12.94
C VAL A 216 -18.43 8.09 11.46
N ALA A 217 -17.76 7.25 10.69
CA ALA A 217 -17.76 7.34 9.23
C ALA A 217 -17.97 5.96 8.60
N ALA A 218 -18.78 5.93 7.55
CA ALA A 218 -18.80 4.81 6.62
C ALA A 218 -17.70 5.04 5.58
N VAL A 219 -16.90 4.02 5.32
CA VAL A 219 -15.80 4.07 4.35
C VAL A 219 -16.06 3.04 3.26
N LEU A 220 -16.23 3.51 2.04
CA LEU A 220 -16.28 2.69 0.84
C LEU A 220 -14.91 2.73 0.17
N ALA A 221 -14.47 1.59 -0.35
CA ALA A 221 -13.19 1.46 -1.02
C ALA A 221 -13.39 0.87 -2.42
N ALA A 222 -12.66 1.40 -3.38
CA ALA A 222 -12.48 0.81 -4.69
C ALA A 222 -11.00 0.63 -4.96
N GLN A 223 -10.63 -0.52 -5.50
CA GLN A 223 -9.25 -0.85 -5.85
C GLN A 223 -9.14 -1.22 -7.32
N ARG A 224 -8.00 -0.90 -7.90
CA ARG A 224 -7.57 -1.36 -9.21
C ARG A 224 -6.19 -1.99 -9.07
N ALA A 225 -6.04 -3.23 -9.51
CA ALA A 225 -4.76 -3.94 -9.43
C ALA A 225 -4.31 -4.45 -10.81
N LEU A 226 -2.99 -4.50 -10.98
CA LEU A 226 -2.31 -5.12 -12.11
C LEU A 226 -1.06 -5.81 -11.58
N LEU A 227 -0.95 -7.13 -11.78
CA LEU A 227 0.26 -7.89 -11.50
C LEU A 227 0.92 -8.28 -12.81
N ARG A 228 2.25 -8.12 -12.89
CA ARG A 228 3.02 -8.42 -14.10
C ARG A 228 4.26 -9.25 -13.81
N GLY A 229 4.64 -10.03 -14.81
CA GLY A 229 5.94 -10.68 -14.87
C GLY A 229 6.12 -11.92 -13.99
N LEU A 230 5.05 -12.45 -13.40
CA LEU A 230 5.08 -13.67 -12.58
C LEU A 230 4.89 -14.96 -13.40
N GLY A 231 5.01 -14.92 -14.72
CA GLY A 231 4.76 -16.07 -15.59
C GLY A 231 5.62 -17.30 -15.26
N ALA A 232 6.86 -17.09 -14.82
CA ALA A 232 7.74 -18.18 -14.37
C ALA A 232 7.18 -18.97 -13.18
N PHE A 233 6.26 -18.37 -12.40
CA PHE A 233 5.62 -19.01 -11.26
C PHE A 233 4.22 -19.57 -11.57
N ALA A 234 3.71 -19.40 -12.79
CA ALA A 234 2.38 -19.85 -13.16
C ALA A 234 2.18 -21.36 -12.95
N ALA A 235 3.23 -22.16 -13.23
CA ALA A 235 3.21 -23.61 -13.00
C ALA A 235 2.99 -24.00 -11.53
N PHE A 236 3.32 -23.10 -10.59
CA PHE A 236 3.18 -23.30 -9.15
C PHE A 236 1.96 -22.57 -8.58
N SER A 237 1.03 -22.19 -9.42
CA SER A 237 -0.22 -21.56 -9.05
C SER A 237 -1.37 -22.57 -9.10
N ASN A 238 -2.34 -22.39 -8.22
CA ASN A 238 -3.60 -23.16 -8.27
C ASN A 238 -4.46 -22.78 -9.50
N GLU A 239 -4.29 -21.55 -10.01
CA GLU A 239 -4.95 -21.07 -11.22
C GLU A 239 -3.90 -20.42 -12.15
N PRO A 240 -3.12 -21.22 -12.92
CA PRO A 240 -2.04 -20.72 -13.77
C PRO A 240 -2.43 -19.60 -14.74
N ALA A 241 -3.62 -19.70 -15.34
CA ALA A 241 -4.15 -18.68 -16.26
C ALA A 241 -4.52 -17.36 -15.56
N ARG A 242 -4.60 -17.33 -14.23
CA ARG A 242 -4.98 -16.18 -13.42
C ARG A 242 -3.85 -15.71 -12.51
N THR A 243 -2.61 -15.96 -12.89
CA THR A 243 -1.43 -15.60 -12.08
C THR A 243 -0.94 -14.20 -12.38
N THR A 244 -0.81 -13.81 -13.65
CA THR A 244 -0.12 -12.58 -14.05
C THR A 244 -0.58 -12.07 -15.41
N ASP A 245 -0.28 -10.79 -15.70
CA ASP A 245 -0.46 -10.14 -17.03
C ASP A 245 -1.88 -10.17 -17.61
N ASN A 246 -2.88 -10.31 -16.75
CA ASN A 246 -4.30 -10.39 -17.12
C ASN A 246 -4.99 -9.02 -17.28
N GLY A 247 -4.21 -7.93 -17.39
CA GLY A 247 -4.74 -6.58 -17.45
C GLY A 247 -5.23 -6.07 -16.09
N PHE A 248 -5.81 -4.87 -16.05
CA PHE A 248 -6.37 -4.34 -14.81
C PHE A 248 -7.56 -5.15 -14.34
N ASP A 249 -7.59 -5.40 -13.02
CA ASP A 249 -8.72 -5.95 -12.32
C ASP A 249 -9.21 -5.00 -11.23
N PHE A 250 -10.45 -5.12 -10.82
CA PHE A 250 -11.12 -4.18 -9.92
C PHE A 250 -11.75 -4.91 -8.75
N SER A 251 -11.62 -4.32 -7.58
CA SER A 251 -12.22 -4.79 -6.35
C SER A 251 -12.90 -3.62 -5.63
N HIS A 252 -13.91 -3.91 -4.85
CA HIS A 252 -14.62 -2.91 -4.06
C HIS A 252 -15.03 -3.48 -2.71
N GLY A 253 -15.23 -2.59 -1.76
CA GLY A 253 -15.58 -3.01 -0.42
C GLY A 253 -15.79 -1.84 0.52
N GLY A 254 -15.64 -2.09 1.81
CA GLY A 254 -15.81 -1.03 2.79
C GLY A 254 -15.77 -1.49 4.23
N GLY A 255 -15.97 -0.52 5.11
CA GLY A 255 -15.98 -0.69 6.54
C GLY A 255 -16.35 0.60 7.27
N LEU A 256 -15.92 0.71 8.51
CA LEU A 256 -16.27 1.81 9.38
C LEU A 256 -15.02 2.50 9.97
N ARG A 257 -15.16 3.79 10.28
CA ARG A 257 -14.19 4.52 11.09
C ARG A 257 -14.90 5.17 12.27
N LEU A 258 -14.32 5.06 13.46
CA LEU A 258 -14.78 5.68 14.69
C LEU A 258 -13.74 6.69 15.14
N GLY A 259 -14.19 7.75 15.81
CA GLY A 259 -13.30 8.78 16.32
C GLY A 259 -13.79 9.41 17.62
N VAL A 260 -12.81 9.84 18.40
CA VAL A 260 -12.99 10.64 19.61
C VAL A 260 -12.00 11.79 19.57
N LEU A 261 -12.43 12.98 19.96
CA LEU A 261 -11.59 14.15 20.15
C LEU A 261 -11.99 14.83 21.46
N TRP A 262 -11.01 15.04 22.32
CA TRP A 262 -11.22 15.58 23.65
C TRP A 262 -10.17 16.64 24.01
N GLU A 263 -10.61 17.82 24.30
CA GLU A 263 -9.80 18.90 24.87
C GLU A 263 -9.81 18.72 26.40
N ILE A 264 -8.74 18.14 26.95
CA ILE A 264 -8.63 17.74 28.36
C ILE A 264 -8.28 18.91 29.27
N ALA A 265 -7.63 19.94 28.72
CA ALA A 265 -7.30 21.19 29.39
C ALA A 265 -7.09 22.28 28.32
N ASP A 266 -7.06 23.54 28.75
CA ASP A 266 -6.75 24.65 27.85
C ASP A 266 -5.42 24.39 27.10
N GLY A 267 -5.51 24.33 25.77
CA GLY A 267 -4.36 24.08 24.90
C GLY A 267 -3.83 22.65 24.92
N VAL A 268 -4.53 21.68 25.54
CA VAL A 268 -4.15 20.26 25.51
C VAL A 268 -5.30 19.41 25.02
N GLY A 269 -5.14 18.80 23.86
CA GLY A 269 -6.13 17.93 23.25
C GLY A 269 -5.60 16.53 23.01
N VAL A 270 -6.46 15.54 23.11
CA VAL A 270 -6.20 14.15 22.74
C VAL A 270 -7.21 13.70 21.70
N GLY A 271 -6.80 12.82 20.81
CA GLY A 271 -7.66 12.23 19.81
C GLY A 271 -7.38 10.74 19.64
N ALA A 272 -8.42 9.99 19.33
CA ALA A 272 -8.29 8.61 18.92
C ALA A 272 -9.18 8.35 17.70
N ALA A 273 -8.68 7.56 16.77
CA ALA A 273 -9.44 7.13 15.60
C ALA A 273 -9.10 5.69 15.25
N TRP A 274 -10.11 4.88 15.06
CA TRP A 274 -9.97 3.49 14.65
C TRP A 274 -10.73 3.25 13.36
N GLN A 275 -10.06 2.63 12.39
CA GLN A 275 -10.66 2.14 11.15
C GLN A 275 -10.68 0.62 11.18
N SER A 276 -11.83 0.02 10.93
CA SER A 276 -11.93 -1.42 10.74
C SER A 276 -11.14 -1.87 9.51
N ARG A 277 -10.81 -3.14 9.42
CA ARG A 277 -10.40 -3.72 8.14
C ARG A 277 -11.50 -3.45 7.11
N LEU A 278 -11.14 -2.86 5.96
CA LEU A 278 -12.06 -2.65 4.85
C LEU A 278 -12.02 -3.90 3.98
N ARG A 279 -13.06 -4.72 4.12
CA ARG A 279 -13.16 -5.97 3.37
C ARG A 279 -13.42 -5.66 1.91
N GLN A 280 -12.72 -6.37 1.04
CA GLN A 280 -12.76 -6.19 -0.41
C GLN A 280 -13.28 -7.45 -1.11
N THR A 281 -13.88 -7.28 -2.29
CA THR A 281 -14.15 -8.41 -3.18
C THR A 281 -12.85 -8.98 -3.74
N GLU A 282 -12.90 -10.20 -4.24
CA GLU A 282 -11.74 -10.85 -4.85
C GLU A 282 -11.33 -10.18 -6.16
N PHE A 283 -10.04 -10.27 -6.48
CA PHE A 283 -9.49 -9.97 -7.79
C PHE A 283 -9.53 -11.25 -8.64
N ASP A 284 -10.58 -11.42 -9.42
CA ASP A 284 -10.82 -12.64 -10.20
C ASP A 284 -9.68 -12.98 -11.18
N ARG A 285 -9.06 -11.93 -11.77
CA ARG A 285 -7.98 -12.11 -12.75
C ARG A 285 -6.66 -12.52 -12.12
N TYR A 286 -6.52 -12.38 -10.79
CA TYR A 286 -5.28 -12.62 -10.05
C TYR A 286 -5.45 -13.61 -8.89
N ARG A 287 -6.52 -14.40 -8.88
CA ARG A 287 -6.74 -15.44 -7.87
C ARG A 287 -5.62 -16.47 -7.82
N GLY A 288 -4.93 -16.70 -8.94
CA GLY A 288 -3.76 -17.56 -9.00
C GLY A 288 -2.49 -16.98 -8.34
N SER A 289 -2.50 -15.73 -7.87
CA SER A 289 -1.35 -15.11 -7.19
C SER A 289 -1.68 -14.53 -5.82
N ILE A 290 -2.94 -14.09 -5.62
CA ILE A 290 -3.35 -13.43 -4.38
C ILE A 290 -3.90 -14.47 -3.41
N VAL A 291 -3.27 -14.63 -2.26
CA VAL A 291 -3.69 -15.54 -1.21
C VAL A 291 -5.11 -15.20 -0.75
N GLY A 292 -6.05 -16.15 -0.91
CA GLY A 292 -7.46 -15.93 -0.60
C GLY A 292 -8.17 -14.95 -1.52
N GLY A 293 -7.59 -14.59 -2.67
CA GLY A 293 -8.20 -13.82 -3.77
C GLY A 293 -8.45 -12.34 -3.52
N SER A 294 -8.65 -11.89 -2.28
CA SER A 294 -8.98 -10.51 -1.94
C SER A 294 -7.80 -9.76 -1.30
N LEU A 295 -7.69 -8.45 -1.57
CA LEU A 295 -6.67 -7.59 -0.98
C LEU A 295 -7.35 -6.57 -0.06
N ASP A 296 -7.74 -7.00 1.14
CA ASP A 296 -8.38 -6.14 2.13
C ASP A 296 -7.45 -5.00 2.54
N ILE A 297 -8.04 -3.84 2.91
CA ILE A 297 -7.26 -2.73 3.48
C ILE A 297 -7.16 -2.94 4.98
N ALA A 298 -5.95 -2.93 5.50
CA ALA A 298 -5.64 -3.19 6.90
C ALA A 298 -6.38 -2.24 7.86
N SER A 299 -6.75 -2.75 9.03
CA SER A 299 -7.26 -1.92 10.10
C SER A 299 -6.18 -0.99 10.65
N THR A 300 -6.59 0.20 11.11
CA THR A 300 -5.68 1.17 11.71
C THR A 300 -6.23 1.69 13.04
N LEU A 301 -5.31 1.94 13.97
CA LEU A 301 -5.60 2.65 15.21
C LEU A 301 -4.64 3.84 15.32
N ASN A 302 -5.19 5.03 15.45
CA ASN A 302 -4.46 6.27 15.62
C ASN A 302 -4.78 6.85 16.99
N VAL A 303 -3.76 7.27 17.74
CA VAL A 303 -3.89 8.02 18.99
C VAL A 303 -2.99 9.24 18.88
N GLY A 304 -3.54 10.41 19.17
CA GLY A 304 -2.82 11.68 19.02
C GLY A 304 -2.95 12.57 20.27
N LEU A 305 -1.91 13.35 20.49
CA LEU A 305 -1.82 14.41 21.46
C LEU A 305 -1.49 15.71 20.75
N GLN A 306 -2.17 16.79 21.10
CA GLN A 306 -1.76 18.15 20.75
C GLN A 306 -1.55 18.98 22.00
N VAL A 307 -0.54 19.85 21.96
CA VAL A 307 -0.25 20.82 23.04
C VAL A 307 0.01 22.18 22.41
N HIS A 308 -0.55 23.24 23.00
CA HIS A 308 -0.28 24.63 22.65
C HIS A 308 0.67 25.25 23.71
N PRO A 309 2.00 25.17 23.53
CA PRO A 309 2.96 25.65 24.52
C PRO A 309 2.98 27.19 24.64
N ALA A 310 2.55 27.90 23.62
CA ALA A 310 2.41 29.35 23.56
C ALA A 310 1.38 29.72 22.48
N GLU A 311 0.93 30.98 22.50
CA GLU A 311 0.03 31.51 21.48
C GLU A 311 0.65 31.36 20.07
N GLY A 312 -0.12 30.82 19.13
CA GLY A 312 0.31 30.57 17.78
C GLY A 312 1.20 29.34 17.60
N HIS A 313 1.60 28.66 18.67
CA HIS A 313 2.46 27.47 18.63
C HIS A 313 1.69 26.20 18.99
N ARG A 314 1.95 25.11 18.24
CA ARG A 314 1.35 23.79 18.48
C ARG A 314 2.39 22.71 18.27
N VAL A 315 2.42 21.75 19.18
CA VAL A 315 3.18 20.50 19.07
C VAL A 315 2.19 19.35 19.00
N LEU A 316 2.41 18.42 18.08
CA LEU A 316 1.58 17.23 17.89
C LEU A 316 2.44 15.98 17.99
N PHE A 317 1.88 14.97 18.61
CA PHE A 317 2.45 13.63 18.64
C PHE A 317 1.36 12.61 18.35
N ASP A 318 1.57 11.76 17.34
CA ASP A 318 0.65 10.68 17.00
C ASP A 318 1.35 9.33 17.04
N LEU A 319 0.61 8.31 17.45
CA LEU A 319 0.94 6.90 17.35
C LEU A 319 -0.08 6.23 16.45
N GLU A 320 0.37 5.55 15.40
CA GLU A 320 -0.47 4.80 14.48
C GLU A 320 -0.03 3.33 14.41
N ARG A 321 -0.97 2.42 14.66
CA ARG A 321 -0.79 0.98 14.37
C ARG A 321 -1.52 0.64 13.09
N ILE A 322 -0.84 -0.08 12.19
CA ILE A 322 -1.39 -0.61 10.96
C ILE A 322 -1.26 -2.12 11.01
N ALA A 323 -2.38 -2.84 10.98
CA ALA A 323 -2.42 -4.29 11.17
C ALA A 323 -2.33 -5.03 9.82
N PHE A 324 -1.20 -4.95 9.14
CA PHE A 324 -0.98 -5.66 7.87
C PHE A 324 -0.96 -7.18 8.05
N GLY A 325 -0.45 -7.68 9.19
CA GLY A 325 -0.39 -9.10 9.49
C GLY A 325 -1.77 -9.79 9.53
N ASP A 326 -2.84 -9.04 9.81
CA ASP A 326 -4.20 -9.56 9.83
C ASP A 326 -4.81 -9.75 8.43
N VAL A 327 -4.18 -9.24 7.38
CA VAL A 327 -4.65 -9.34 5.98
C VAL A 327 -3.86 -10.43 5.28
N LYS A 328 -4.51 -11.54 4.93
CA LYS A 328 -3.85 -12.74 4.38
C LYS A 328 -2.78 -12.45 3.31
N PRO A 329 -3.07 -11.72 2.21
CA PRO A 329 -2.06 -11.46 1.17
C PRO A 329 -0.84 -10.69 1.69
N PHE A 330 -1.02 -9.80 2.68
CA PHE A 330 0.11 -9.10 3.28
C PHE A 330 0.80 -9.95 4.34
N GLY A 331 0.05 -10.60 5.25
CA GLY A 331 0.59 -11.28 6.42
C GLY A 331 1.16 -12.68 6.14
N SER A 332 0.70 -13.37 5.09
CA SER A 332 1.22 -14.71 4.75
C SER A 332 2.70 -14.61 4.37
N GLN A 333 3.54 -15.33 5.11
CA GLN A 333 4.97 -15.41 4.86
C GLN A 333 5.27 -16.41 3.75
N VAL A 334 6.35 -16.18 3.02
CA VAL A 334 6.96 -17.19 2.16
C VAL A 334 7.71 -18.15 3.06
N ASP A 335 7.21 -19.38 3.17
CA ASP A 335 7.91 -20.50 3.81
C ASP A 335 8.49 -21.38 2.70
N PRO A 336 9.82 -21.32 2.46
CA PRO A 336 10.46 -22.04 1.38
C PRO A 336 10.32 -23.57 1.51
N GLN A 337 10.37 -24.09 2.74
CA GLN A 337 10.24 -25.52 3.02
C GLN A 337 8.83 -25.99 2.68
N ARG A 338 7.85 -25.29 3.19
CA ARG A 338 6.46 -25.61 2.94
C ARG A 338 6.09 -25.48 1.46
N PHE A 339 6.57 -24.42 0.80
CA PHE A 339 6.36 -24.24 -0.64
C PHE A 339 6.97 -25.39 -1.44
N SER A 340 8.19 -25.84 -1.07
CA SER A 340 8.82 -27.01 -1.69
C SER A 340 8.00 -28.28 -1.52
N ASP A 341 7.64 -28.59 -0.28
CA ASP A 341 7.03 -29.89 0.06
C ASP A 341 5.55 -30.01 -0.33
N GLU A 342 4.80 -28.92 -0.17
CA GLU A 342 3.34 -28.92 -0.35
C GLU A 342 2.88 -28.29 -1.69
N CYS A 343 3.80 -27.70 -2.49
CA CYS A 343 3.49 -27.12 -3.79
C CYS A 343 4.43 -27.61 -4.89
N PHE A 344 5.74 -27.29 -4.80
CA PHE A 344 6.69 -27.51 -5.87
C PHE A 344 6.84 -29.00 -6.21
N ILE A 345 7.14 -29.87 -5.22
CA ILE A 345 7.32 -31.31 -5.43
C ILE A 345 6.03 -31.97 -5.90
N PRO A 346 4.85 -31.75 -5.29
CA PRO A 346 3.60 -32.31 -5.80
C PRO A 346 3.26 -31.89 -7.23
N ARG A 347 3.48 -30.62 -7.59
CA ARG A 347 3.24 -30.14 -8.97
C ARG A 347 4.17 -30.82 -9.97
N LEU A 348 5.43 -31.02 -9.60
CA LEU A 348 6.43 -31.64 -10.47
C LEU A 348 6.16 -33.12 -10.68
N LEU A 349 5.77 -33.86 -9.61
CA LEU A 349 5.63 -35.32 -9.62
C LEU A 349 4.22 -35.79 -9.97
N ILE A 350 3.18 -35.12 -9.44
CA ILE A 350 1.80 -35.64 -9.46
C ILE A 350 0.96 -34.91 -10.52
N ARG A 351 1.38 -33.70 -10.96
CA ARG A 351 0.62 -32.84 -11.86
C ARG A 351 -0.83 -32.63 -11.41
N SER A 352 -1.05 -32.50 -10.10
CA SER A 352 -2.39 -32.25 -9.58
C SER A 352 -2.87 -30.86 -10.01
N ASP A 353 -3.98 -30.81 -10.73
CA ASP A 353 -4.63 -29.57 -11.16
C ASP A 353 -5.78 -29.19 -10.22
N ASN A 354 -5.97 -29.93 -9.12
CA ASN A 354 -7.00 -29.64 -8.13
C ASN A 354 -6.51 -28.60 -7.11
N PRO A 355 -7.04 -27.34 -7.13
CA PRO A 355 -6.61 -26.26 -6.24
C PRO A 355 -6.73 -26.60 -4.75
N SER A 356 -7.70 -27.41 -4.36
CA SER A 356 -7.93 -27.80 -2.96
C SER A 356 -6.86 -28.75 -2.41
N GLU A 357 -6.09 -29.40 -3.28
CA GLU A 357 -5.05 -30.36 -2.90
C GLU A 357 -3.68 -29.72 -2.68
N LEU A 358 -3.47 -28.48 -3.15
CA LEU A 358 -2.19 -27.75 -3.06
C LEU A 358 -2.34 -26.38 -2.41
N PRO A 359 -2.71 -26.30 -1.12
CA PRO A 359 -2.99 -25.03 -0.46
C PRO A 359 -1.75 -24.12 -0.32
N ALA A 360 -0.54 -24.67 -0.36
CA ALA A 360 0.71 -23.92 -0.28
C ALA A 360 1.19 -23.33 -1.62
N CYS A 361 0.51 -23.63 -2.74
CA CYS A 361 0.79 -23.01 -4.02
C CYS A 361 0.30 -21.56 -4.07
N LEU A 362 0.79 -20.79 -5.05
CA LEU A 362 0.32 -19.42 -5.31
C LEU A 362 -1.22 -19.42 -5.49
N GLY A 363 -1.87 -18.42 -4.89
CA GLY A 363 -3.34 -18.31 -4.88
C GLY A 363 -4.03 -19.25 -3.88
N GLY A 364 -3.33 -20.20 -3.28
CA GLY A 364 -3.88 -21.11 -2.27
C GLY A 364 -4.01 -20.44 -0.89
N ASP A 365 -4.84 -21.02 -0.03
CA ASP A 365 -5.15 -20.46 1.30
C ASP A 365 -3.94 -20.40 2.25
N ALA A 366 -2.94 -21.21 2.03
CA ALA A 366 -1.66 -21.26 2.75
C ALA A 366 -0.49 -20.91 1.83
N GLY A 367 -0.76 -20.33 0.68
CA GLY A 367 0.24 -19.90 -0.30
C GLY A 367 1.05 -18.68 0.17
N PRO A 368 2.16 -18.38 -0.54
CA PRO A 368 3.01 -17.25 -0.23
C PRO A 368 2.29 -15.92 -0.47
N GLY A 369 2.44 -14.98 0.47
CA GLY A 369 2.03 -13.60 0.37
C GLY A 369 3.24 -12.65 0.46
N PHE A 370 3.03 -11.40 0.90
CA PHE A 370 4.09 -10.41 1.02
C PHE A 370 4.94 -10.56 2.31
N GLY A 371 4.49 -11.34 3.28
CA GLY A 371 5.19 -11.56 4.54
C GLY A 371 5.31 -10.32 5.43
N TRP A 372 4.32 -9.43 5.38
CA TRP A 372 4.31 -8.19 6.16
C TRP A 372 3.79 -8.44 7.58
N GLY A 373 4.47 -7.84 8.54
CA GLY A 373 4.00 -7.73 9.92
C GLY A 373 3.24 -6.43 10.16
N ASP A 374 2.69 -6.30 11.37
CA ASP A 374 2.10 -5.05 11.83
C ASP A 374 3.15 -3.94 11.96
N VAL A 375 2.72 -2.72 11.69
CA VAL A 375 3.60 -1.54 11.76
C VAL A 375 3.10 -0.58 12.82
N MET A 376 4.04 -0.09 13.65
CA MET A 376 3.85 1.06 14.53
C MET A 376 4.55 2.26 13.93
N VAL A 377 3.83 3.37 13.77
CA VAL A 377 4.34 4.64 13.24
C VAL A 377 4.20 5.72 14.30
N TYR A 378 5.30 6.39 14.59
CA TYR A 378 5.38 7.52 15.49
C TYR A 378 5.51 8.80 14.64
N LYS A 379 4.72 9.83 14.97
CA LYS A 379 4.70 11.08 14.22
C LYS A 379 4.86 12.24 15.19
N LEU A 380 5.77 13.16 14.87
CA LEU A 380 6.00 14.40 15.61
C LEU A 380 5.80 15.58 14.65
N GLY A 381 4.93 16.50 15.01
CA GLY A 381 4.66 17.71 14.25
C GLY A 381 4.82 18.97 15.09
N TYR A 382 5.34 20.03 14.47
CA TYR A 382 5.40 21.35 15.04
C TYR A 382 4.80 22.36 14.07
N GLN A 383 3.95 23.24 14.61
CA GLN A 383 3.30 24.32 13.87
C GLN A 383 3.50 25.65 14.59
N ALA A 384 3.84 26.69 13.81
CA ALA A 384 3.94 28.07 14.31
C ALA A 384 3.18 29.02 13.38
N ARG A 385 2.28 29.83 13.95
CA ARG A 385 1.48 30.83 13.22
C ARG A 385 1.98 32.23 13.50
N PHE A 386 2.24 32.96 12.43
CA PHE A 386 2.66 34.36 12.45
C PHE A 386 1.73 35.18 11.54
N GLY A 387 0.74 35.82 12.13
CA GLY A 387 -0.29 36.56 11.39
C GLY A 387 -1.07 35.64 10.43
N THR A 388 -0.95 35.86 9.13
CA THR A 388 -1.63 35.11 8.08
C THR A 388 -0.86 33.88 7.58
N VAL A 389 0.38 33.71 8.05
CA VAL A 389 1.26 32.61 7.63
C VAL A 389 1.41 31.59 8.75
N THR A 390 1.36 30.31 8.39
CA THR A 390 1.61 29.21 9.32
C THR A 390 2.71 28.32 8.74
N TRP A 391 3.78 28.11 9.53
CA TRP A 391 4.87 27.19 9.24
C TRP A 391 4.64 25.87 9.91
N ARG A 392 5.04 24.79 9.26
CA ARG A 392 4.99 23.43 9.81
C ARG A 392 6.28 22.69 9.52
N ALA A 393 6.66 21.85 10.46
CA ALA A 393 7.71 20.85 10.30
C ALA A 393 7.28 19.57 10.96
N GLY A 394 7.61 18.44 10.38
CA GLY A 394 7.24 17.15 10.91
C GLY A 394 8.30 16.10 10.65
N PHE A 395 8.27 15.07 11.50
CA PHE A 395 9.07 13.88 11.36
C PHE A 395 8.23 12.66 11.75
N SER A 396 8.26 11.61 10.92
CA SER A 396 7.68 10.33 11.29
C SER A 396 8.70 9.20 11.13
N TRP A 397 8.55 8.18 11.96
CA TRP A 397 9.33 6.96 11.87
C TRP A 397 8.46 5.77 12.24
N GLY A 398 8.69 4.64 11.59
CA GLY A 398 7.93 3.41 11.77
C GLY A 398 8.80 2.18 11.63
N GLY A 399 8.19 1.02 11.81
CA GLY A 399 8.81 -0.24 11.48
C GLY A 399 8.72 -0.52 9.97
N ASN A 400 9.64 -1.32 9.46
CA ASN A 400 9.49 -1.91 8.14
C ASN A 400 8.45 -3.06 8.25
N PRO A 401 7.35 -3.06 7.47
CA PRO A 401 6.38 -4.15 7.52
C PRO A 401 6.94 -5.49 7.04
N VAL A 402 7.93 -5.49 6.15
CA VAL A 402 8.45 -6.72 5.54
C VAL A 402 9.37 -7.44 6.53
N ASN A 403 8.98 -8.66 6.92
CA ASN A 403 9.78 -9.51 7.79
C ASN A 403 11.05 -10.02 7.08
N ASP A 404 12.05 -10.43 7.87
CA ASP A 404 13.27 -11.03 7.35
C ASP A 404 12.97 -12.32 6.55
N GLY A 405 13.79 -12.60 5.54
CA GLY A 405 13.64 -13.78 4.68
C GLY A 405 12.60 -13.66 3.56
N GLN A 406 11.90 -12.52 3.45
CA GLN A 406 10.89 -12.29 2.40
C GLN A 406 11.47 -11.64 1.14
N THR A 407 12.66 -12.06 0.72
CA THR A 407 13.49 -11.43 -0.31
C THR A 407 12.82 -11.37 -1.69
N LEU A 408 12.14 -12.45 -2.11
CA LEU A 408 11.46 -12.50 -3.43
C LEU A 408 10.29 -11.54 -3.49
N THR A 409 9.55 -11.37 -2.41
CA THR A 409 8.45 -10.41 -2.35
C THR A 409 8.95 -8.97 -2.37
N ARG A 410 10.15 -8.70 -1.84
CA ARG A 410 10.81 -7.39 -1.97
C ARG A 410 11.28 -7.10 -3.38
N PHE A 411 11.65 -8.11 -4.15
CA PHE A 411 11.97 -7.92 -5.58
C PHE A 411 10.71 -7.53 -6.38
N LEU A 412 9.54 -8.05 -5.99
CA LEU A 412 8.24 -7.68 -6.55
C LEU A 412 7.78 -6.28 -6.09
N ALA A 413 7.97 -5.97 -4.80
CA ALA A 413 7.59 -4.71 -4.17
C ALA A 413 8.72 -4.25 -3.21
N PRO A 414 9.73 -3.54 -3.74
CA PRO A 414 10.93 -3.21 -2.98
C PRO A 414 10.64 -2.27 -1.82
N ALA A 415 11.62 -2.22 -0.94
CA ALA A 415 11.68 -1.54 0.34
C ALA A 415 10.75 -0.35 0.51
N ILE A 416 10.07 -0.35 1.62
CA ILE A 416 9.16 0.69 2.03
C ILE A 416 9.92 1.65 2.93
N SER A 417 9.80 2.93 2.65
CA SER A 417 10.39 3.96 3.47
C SER A 417 9.72 4.02 4.83
N ASP A 418 10.50 4.01 5.91
CA ASP A 418 10.03 4.00 7.30
C ASP A 418 10.18 5.35 8.01
N ARG A 419 10.86 6.33 7.38
CA ARG A 419 11.13 7.64 7.95
C ARG A 419 10.82 8.76 6.97
N HIS A 420 10.13 9.79 7.47
CA HIS A 420 9.74 10.96 6.67
C HIS A 420 10.12 12.24 7.40
N ALA A 421 10.74 13.17 6.67
CA ALA A 421 10.92 14.55 7.08
C ALA A 421 10.02 15.43 6.22
N THR A 422 9.31 16.38 6.86
CA THR A 422 8.33 17.19 6.16
C THR A 422 8.43 18.66 6.53
N LEU A 423 8.08 19.52 5.57
CA LEU A 423 7.93 20.95 5.75
C LEU A 423 6.59 21.39 5.17
N GLY A 424 5.95 22.35 5.82
CA GLY A 424 4.66 22.89 5.36
C GLY A 424 4.59 24.40 5.53
N LEU A 425 3.82 25.02 4.63
CA LEU A 425 3.52 26.44 4.66
C LEU A 425 2.04 26.64 4.37
N SER A 426 1.36 27.46 5.16
CA SER A 426 0.01 27.91 4.85
C SER A 426 -0.05 29.41 4.75
N TRP A 427 -0.88 29.88 3.86
CA TRP A 427 -1.21 31.28 3.72
C TRP A 427 -2.72 31.48 3.74
N ARG A 428 -3.20 32.23 4.75
CA ARG A 428 -4.61 32.63 4.88
C ARG A 428 -4.83 33.93 4.11
N ARG A 429 -5.73 33.86 3.13
CA ARG A 429 -6.12 35.00 2.31
C ARG A 429 -7.11 35.90 3.06
N SER A 430 -7.26 37.14 2.61
CA SER A 430 -8.27 38.09 3.14
C SER A 430 -9.71 37.58 2.97
N SER A 431 -9.98 36.73 1.98
CA SER A 431 -11.27 36.07 1.79
C SER A 431 -11.57 34.96 2.82
N GLY A 432 -10.61 34.65 3.73
CA GLY A 432 -10.71 33.50 4.66
C GLY A 432 -10.23 32.17 4.07
N ALA A 433 -10.05 32.07 2.76
CA ALA A 433 -9.51 30.87 2.14
C ALA A 433 -8.03 30.64 2.53
N VAL A 434 -7.62 29.37 2.59
CA VAL A 434 -6.26 28.99 2.95
C VAL A 434 -5.63 28.19 1.81
N VAL A 435 -4.42 28.56 1.44
CA VAL A 435 -3.54 27.77 0.56
C VAL A 435 -2.50 27.10 1.44
N ASP A 436 -2.41 25.78 1.38
CA ASP A 436 -1.38 25.01 2.06
C ASP A 436 -0.43 24.38 1.04
N VAL A 437 0.86 24.35 1.35
CA VAL A 437 1.87 23.66 0.57
C VAL A 437 2.67 22.77 1.51
N ALA A 438 2.94 21.52 1.11
CA ALA A 438 3.81 20.63 1.87
C ALA A 438 4.82 19.94 0.96
N LEU A 439 6.03 19.83 1.46
CA LEU A 439 7.11 19.03 0.91
C LEU A 439 7.35 17.85 1.87
N VAL A 440 7.23 16.63 1.34
CA VAL A 440 7.47 15.39 2.08
C VAL A 440 8.69 14.70 1.47
N HIS A 441 9.64 14.33 2.30
CA HIS A 441 10.76 13.50 1.90
C HIS A 441 10.76 12.20 2.70
N ALA A 442 10.36 11.12 2.03
CA ALA A 442 10.59 9.77 2.53
C ALA A 442 12.08 9.45 2.36
N LEU A 443 12.78 9.34 3.49
CA LEU A 443 14.24 9.17 3.53
C LEU A 443 14.63 7.84 2.90
N GLU A 444 15.79 7.83 2.25
CA GLU A 444 16.29 6.61 1.63
C GLU A 444 16.45 5.50 2.66
N GLN A 445 15.78 4.40 2.43
CA GLN A 445 15.96 3.14 3.14
C GLN A 445 16.69 2.16 2.27
N ARG A 446 17.66 1.46 2.86
CA ARG A 446 18.38 0.35 2.24
C ARG A 446 18.17 -0.90 3.07
N THR A 447 17.83 -1.98 2.41
CA THR A 447 17.73 -3.30 3.02
C THR A 447 18.67 -4.25 2.29
N ARG A 448 19.33 -5.10 3.04
CA ARG A 448 20.16 -6.16 2.49
C ARG A 448 19.70 -7.48 3.07
N GLU A 449 19.35 -8.40 2.20
CA GLU A 449 18.84 -9.72 2.57
C GLU A 449 19.44 -10.80 1.69
N ARG A 450 19.21 -12.04 2.09
CA ARG A 450 19.66 -13.23 1.37
C ARG A 450 18.46 -13.96 0.79
N ASN A 451 18.61 -14.45 -0.42
CA ASN A 451 17.62 -15.30 -1.07
C ASN A 451 17.74 -16.73 -0.52
N VAL A 452 16.90 -17.06 0.44
CA VAL A 452 16.87 -18.37 1.07
C VAL A 452 16.59 -19.54 0.10
N PHE A 453 16.05 -19.24 -1.09
CA PHE A 453 15.85 -20.23 -2.13
C PHE A 453 17.10 -20.53 -2.96
N SER A 454 18.14 -19.71 -2.90
CA SER A 454 19.33 -19.86 -3.75
C SER A 454 20.20 -21.06 -3.36
N ASN A 455 20.12 -21.52 -2.10
CA ASN A 455 20.79 -22.73 -1.61
C ASN A 455 19.85 -23.88 -1.29
N ALA A 456 18.57 -23.76 -1.65
CA ALA A 456 17.62 -24.84 -1.46
C ALA A 456 18.03 -26.05 -2.31
N GLN A 457 18.65 -27.04 -1.66
CA GLN A 457 19.03 -28.28 -2.33
C GLN A 457 17.79 -29.14 -2.59
N LEU A 458 17.29 -29.11 -3.82
CA LEU A 458 16.34 -30.09 -4.33
C LEU A 458 17.05 -31.40 -4.64
N SER A 459 17.51 -32.11 -3.62
CA SER A 459 17.79 -33.53 -3.76
C SER A 459 16.51 -34.29 -3.42
N LEU A 460 15.82 -34.78 -4.44
CA LEU A 460 14.70 -35.71 -4.27
C LEU A 460 15.08 -36.94 -3.44
N LEU A 461 16.37 -37.33 -3.43
CA LEU A 461 16.92 -38.40 -2.64
C LEU A 461 17.26 -37.96 -1.21
N ASP A 462 17.82 -36.77 -1.02
CA ASP A 462 18.19 -36.27 0.30
C ASP A 462 16.96 -35.80 1.10
N GLY A 463 15.97 -35.19 0.44
CA GLY A 463 14.71 -34.80 1.06
C GLY A 463 13.88 -35.98 1.56
N ALA A 464 13.87 -37.10 0.82
CA ALA A 464 13.16 -38.31 1.21
C ALA A 464 13.88 -39.12 2.29
N LEU A 465 15.20 -39.01 2.40
CA LEU A 465 16.04 -39.82 3.30
C LEU A 465 16.58 -39.06 4.53
N LEU A 466 16.82 -37.75 4.44
CA LEU A 466 17.53 -36.97 5.45
C LEU A 466 16.73 -35.78 6.03
N GLY A 467 15.52 -35.53 5.51
CA GLY A 467 14.77 -34.32 5.87
C GLY A 467 15.41 -33.07 5.30
N TYR A 468 14.70 -32.45 4.36
CA TYR A 468 15.14 -31.23 3.69
C TYR A 468 15.13 -30.02 4.64
N ARG A 469 16.20 -29.24 4.69
CA ARG A 469 16.28 -27.99 5.45
C ARG A 469 16.60 -26.81 4.52
N VAL A 470 15.77 -25.78 4.60
CA VAL A 470 16.06 -24.47 3.99
C VAL A 470 16.51 -23.54 5.08
N ASP A 471 17.81 -23.39 5.24
CA ASP A 471 18.42 -22.42 6.17
C ASP A 471 19.14 -21.35 5.36
N SER A 472 19.16 -20.09 5.83
CA SER A 472 19.94 -19.03 5.19
C SER A 472 21.44 -19.32 5.36
N ASP A 473 22.17 -19.31 4.25
CA ASP A 473 23.61 -19.52 4.19
C ASP A 473 24.35 -18.21 3.83
N PRO A 474 25.55 -17.93 4.34
CA PRO A 474 26.39 -16.83 3.88
C PRO A 474 26.65 -16.79 2.37
N GLN A 475 26.47 -17.91 1.69
CA GLN A 475 26.64 -18.04 0.24
C GLN A 475 25.35 -17.78 -0.56
N ASP A 476 24.23 -17.59 0.12
CA ASP A 476 22.97 -17.24 -0.53
C ASP A 476 23.11 -15.96 -1.33
N GLN A 477 22.38 -15.89 -2.43
CA GLN A 477 22.32 -14.72 -3.28
C GLN A 477 21.85 -13.49 -2.48
N ALA A 478 22.64 -12.42 -2.48
CA ALA A 478 22.33 -11.19 -1.75
C ALA A 478 21.46 -10.27 -2.60
N PHE A 479 20.45 -9.68 -1.97
CA PHE A 479 19.61 -8.61 -2.52
C PHE A 479 19.83 -7.33 -1.71
N GLU A 480 20.09 -6.23 -2.39
CA GLU A 480 20.12 -4.90 -1.81
C GLU A 480 19.04 -4.04 -2.48
N SER A 481 18.01 -3.68 -1.72
CA SER A 481 16.94 -2.81 -2.22
C SER A 481 17.04 -1.44 -1.56
N SER A 482 16.86 -0.39 -2.35
CA SER A 482 16.79 0.98 -1.86
C SER A 482 15.57 1.69 -2.42
N MET A 483 14.99 2.60 -1.63
CA MET A 483 13.89 3.45 -2.06
C MET A 483 13.91 4.79 -1.35
N ARG A 484 13.55 5.84 -2.08
CA ARG A 484 13.28 7.18 -1.57
C ARG A 484 12.13 7.80 -2.34
N VAL A 485 11.40 8.71 -1.69
CA VAL A 485 10.28 9.41 -2.33
C VAL A 485 10.32 10.89 -1.98
N TRP A 486 10.08 11.74 -2.96
CA TRP A 486 9.73 13.15 -2.76
C TRP A 486 8.26 13.35 -3.12
N GLU A 487 7.54 14.10 -2.27
CA GLU A 487 6.17 14.48 -2.57
C GLU A 487 5.99 15.98 -2.38
N LEU A 488 5.27 16.59 -3.31
CA LEU A 488 4.84 17.98 -3.21
C LEU A 488 3.31 18.01 -3.21
N HIS A 489 2.72 18.62 -2.21
CA HIS A 489 1.28 18.75 -2.07
C HIS A 489 0.88 20.22 -2.04
N VAL A 490 -0.22 20.55 -2.70
CA VAL A 490 -0.86 21.86 -2.66
C VAL A 490 -2.34 21.67 -2.37
N SER A 491 -2.79 22.24 -1.24
CA SER A 491 -4.19 22.24 -0.87
C SER A 491 -4.79 23.64 -0.94
N TYR A 492 -6.07 23.69 -1.27
CA TYR A 492 -6.90 24.88 -1.20
C TYR A 492 -8.14 24.60 -0.38
N SER A 493 -8.31 25.37 0.71
CA SER A 493 -9.44 25.25 1.63
C SER A 493 -10.25 26.55 1.62
N TRP A 494 -11.58 26.42 1.57
CA TRP A 494 -12.50 27.58 1.53
C TRP A 494 -13.78 27.30 2.32
N ALA A 495 -14.32 28.35 2.91
CA ALA A 495 -15.69 28.39 3.40
C ALA A 495 -16.66 28.75 2.28
N PRO A 496 -17.95 28.34 2.34
CA PRO A 496 -18.96 28.70 1.36
C PRO A 496 -19.27 30.18 1.35
#